data_d1ac174245d8aa98d9f91de743070ad0
#
_entry.id   d1ac174245d8aa98d9f91de743070ad0
#
_cell.length_a   1.000
_cell.length_b   1.000
_cell.length_c   1.000
_cell.angle_alpha   90.00
_cell.angle_beta   90.00
_cell.angle_gamma   90.00
#
_symmetry.space_group_name_H-M   'P 1'
#
loop_
_entity.id
_entity.type
_entity.pdbx_description
1 polymer ?
#
loop_
_entity_poly.entity_id
_entity_poly.type
_entity_poly.pdbx_seq_one_letter_code
_entity_poly.pdbx_strand_id
1 'polypeptide(L)'
;MLAGVATHAGPFERTAALRQAASVAGELVAALAALAPAVAGEDIPAESTSQSYFRVREVELSDQQAALHGALVVQRGLEDLCDAPLAGADLALEVAAMRQSVLDLTGAAPGTEPGPMPEPAVPEPGARAPLESVWSARWLIGHQVHVLFNVCAAVAVADAARHLRDDDTDAALLRLAEATVYVRGFPAAMNHAGTIPADYYLAAIRRTMAPPSTDIPLSGRQHRGYKLFRAAMKDLLTVLPQSYEQLVARNPELAEARGALLEADIVDAERHVTLAYSMVHLRRSIAQRPEGPDNAVAELRLMRHRRAAQYAPLIRFGDHYIADAVAGLRHS
;
A
#
# COMPACT_ATOMS: atom_id res chain seq x y z
N MET A 1 11.54 -0.85 -17.10
CA MET A 1 11.14 0.57 -17.00
C MET A 1 10.90 1.02 -15.57
N LEU A 2 9.88 0.53 -14.85
CA LEU A 2 9.58 0.97 -13.48
C LEU A 2 10.78 0.85 -12.52
N ALA A 3 11.67 -0.13 -12.68
CA ALA A 3 12.86 -0.26 -11.86
C ALA A 3 13.85 0.92 -11.99
N GLY A 4 13.83 1.64 -13.11
CA GLY A 4 14.72 2.79 -13.34
C GLY A 4 14.20 4.12 -12.80
N VAL A 5 12.90 4.26 -12.56
CA VAL A 5 12.28 5.55 -12.18
C VAL A 5 12.90 6.15 -10.91
N ALA A 6 13.17 5.32 -9.92
CA ALA A 6 13.70 5.74 -8.62
C ALA A 6 15.20 6.08 -8.64
N THR A 7 15.94 5.67 -9.68
CA THR A 7 17.39 5.89 -9.79
C THR A 7 17.75 7.24 -10.44
N HIS A 8 16.75 7.94 -11.03
CA HIS A 8 16.99 9.24 -11.65
C HIS A 8 17.24 10.33 -10.59
N ALA A 9 18.37 11.02 -10.72
CA ALA A 9 18.82 12.00 -9.74
C ALA A 9 18.05 13.33 -9.81
N GLY A 10 17.60 13.73 -11.01
CA GLY A 10 16.94 15.01 -11.26
C GLY A 10 15.41 14.94 -11.27
N PRO A 11 14.70 16.00 -10.81
CA PRO A 11 13.24 16.01 -10.81
C PRO A 11 12.64 15.93 -12.22
N PHE A 12 13.27 16.53 -13.23
CA PHE A 12 12.81 16.49 -14.62
C PHE A 12 12.94 15.09 -15.21
N GLU A 13 14.08 14.43 -15.01
CA GLU A 13 14.33 13.06 -15.48
C GLU A 13 13.34 12.08 -14.82
N ARG A 14 13.09 12.26 -13.53
CA ARG A 14 12.12 11.47 -12.78
C ARG A 14 10.71 11.63 -13.34
N THR A 15 10.26 12.86 -13.58
CA THR A 15 8.94 13.12 -14.14
C THR A 15 8.83 12.56 -15.57
N ALA A 16 9.87 12.68 -16.40
CA ALA A 16 9.88 12.07 -17.72
C ALA A 16 9.77 10.54 -17.66
N ALA A 17 10.53 9.89 -16.77
CA ALA A 17 10.46 8.45 -16.55
C ALA A 17 9.09 7.98 -16.04
N LEU A 18 8.45 8.74 -15.15
CA LEU A 18 7.09 8.46 -14.67
C LEU A 18 6.05 8.58 -15.79
N ARG A 19 6.10 9.64 -16.59
CA ARG A 19 5.20 9.81 -17.76
C ARG A 19 5.34 8.67 -18.75
N GLN A 20 6.57 8.26 -19.02
CA GLN A 20 6.82 7.13 -19.90
C GLN A 20 6.29 5.83 -19.29
N ALA A 21 6.48 5.60 -17.99
CA ALA A 21 5.91 4.45 -17.29
C ALA A 21 4.38 4.45 -17.33
N ALA A 22 3.75 5.61 -17.15
CA ALA A 22 2.29 5.78 -17.26
C ALA A 22 1.77 5.49 -18.68
N SER A 23 2.50 5.94 -19.70
CA SER A 23 2.16 5.65 -21.11
C SER A 23 2.18 4.14 -21.39
N VAL A 24 3.23 3.45 -20.98
CA VAL A 24 3.33 1.99 -21.15
C VAL A 24 2.26 1.24 -20.34
N ALA A 25 1.94 1.72 -19.13
CA ALA A 25 0.83 1.17 -18.37
C ALA A 25 -0.51 1.37 -19.11
N GLY A 26 -0.70 2.50 -19.80
CA GLY A 26 -1.86 2.75 -20.65
C GLY A 26 -1.95 1.78 -21.84
N GLU A 27 -0.83 1.48 -22.49
CA GLU A 27 -0.77 0.49 -23.57
C GLU A 27 -1.12 -0.93 -23.04
N LEU A 28 -0.61 -1.30 -21.84
CA LEU A 28 -0.95 -2.53 -21.17
C LEU A 28 -2.45 -2.61 -20.87
N VAL A 29 -3.04 -1.54 -20.33
CA VAL A 29 -4.47 -1.44 -20.05
C VAL A 29 -5.28 -1.63 -21.34
N ALA A 30 -4.90 -0.98 -22.45
CA ALA A 30 -5.57 -1.12 -23.73
C ALA A 30 -5.51 -2.58 -24.26
N ALA A 31 -4.34 -3.22 -24.12
CA ALA A 31 -4.15 -4.60 -24.53
C ALA A 31 -5.00 -5.57 -23.67
N LEU A 32 -5.01 -5.40 -22.35
CA LEU A 32 -5.82 -6.20 -21.44
C LEU A 32 -7.32 -5.98 -21.65
N ALA A 33 -7.76 -4.76 -21.90
CA ALA A 33 -9.16 -4.45 -22.20
C ALA A 33 -9.66 -5.10 -23.51
N ALA A 34 -8.78 -5.33 -24.47
CA ALA A 34 -9.09 -6.07 -25.69
C ALA A 34 -9.27 -7.58 -25.43
N LEU A 35 -8.66 -8.13 -24.37
CA LEU A 35 -8.72 -9.54 -24.00
C LEU A 35 -9.87 -9.85 -23.03
N ALA A 36 -10.19 -8.91 -22.16
CA ALA A 36 -11.25 -9.08 -21.17
C ALA A 36 -12.07 -7.80 -21.06
N PRO A 37 -13.39 -7.84 -21.30
CA PRO A 37 -14.23 -6.68 -21.09
C PRO A 37 -14.16 -6.24 -19.62
N ALA A 38 -14.06 -4.93 -19.40
CA ALA A 38 -14.09 -4.37 -18.06
C ALA A 38 -15.41 -4.72 -17.37
N VAL A 39 -15.36 -5.05 -16.09
CA VAL A 39 -16.56 -5.14 -15.27
C VAL A 39 -17.09 -3.71 -15.13
N ALA A 40 -18.36 -3.50 -15.48
CA ALA A 40 -19.02 -2.22 -15.36
C ALA A 40 -19.13 -1.85 -13.87
N GLY A 41 -18.18 -1.05 -13.35
CA GLY A 41 -18.09 -0.76 -11.93
C GLY A 41 -19.24 0.10 -11.39
N GLU A 42 -19.94 0.82 -12.26
CA GLU A 42 -21.08 1.67 -11.89
C GLU A 42 -22.32 0.86 -11.50
N ASP A 43 -22.48 -0.32 -12.08
CA ASP A 43 -23.62 -1.22 -11.82
C ASP A 43 -23.43 -2.11 -10.58
N ILE A 44 -22.23 -2.06 -9.96
CA ILE A 44 -21.93 -2.87 -8.79
C ILE A 44 -22.18 -2.04 -7.53
N PRO A 45 -23.18 -2.40 -6.71
CA PRO A 45 -23.50 -1.64 -5.51
C PRO A 45 -22.32 -1.68 -4.52
N ALA A 46 -22.13 -0.58 -3.80
CA ALA A 46 -21.18 -0.55 -2.70
C ALA A 46 -21.75 -1.26 -1.49
N GLU A 47 -21.04 -2.25 -0.97
CA GLU A 47 -21.44 -2.99 0.24
C GLU A 47 -21.22 -2.19 1.53
N SER A 48 -20.42 -1.13 1.48
CA SER A 48 -20.14 -0.28 2.63
C SER A 48 -19.89 1.16 2.21
N THR A 49 -20.10 2.07 3.15
CA THR A 49 -19.78 3.50 2.99
C THR A 49 -18.32 3.73 2.59
N SER A 50 -17.39 2.93 3.14
CA SER A 50 -15.97 3.01 2.77
C SER A 50 -15.73 2.63 1.30
N GLN A 51 -16.38 1.58 0.80
CA GLN A 51 -16.29 1.19 -0.61
C GLN A 51 -16.85 2.28 -1.54
N SER A 52 -17.98 2.87 -1.17
CA SER A 52 -18.58 3.97 -1.92
C SER A 52 -17.65 5.18 -1.97
N TYR A 53 -17.12 5.60 -0.82
CA TYR A 53 -16.27 6.77 -0.70
C TYR A 53 -14.98 6.65 -1.51
N PHE A 54 -14.25 5.54 -1.36
CA PHE A 54 -13.00 5.31 -2.07
C PHE A 54 -13.17 4.75 -3.49
N ARG A 55 -14.41 4.57 -3.93
CA ARG A 55 -14.77 4.01 -5.26
C ARG A 55 -14.12 2.65 -5.51
N VAL A 56 -14.04 1.84 -4.47
CA VAL A 56 -13.58 0.46 -4.50
C VAL A 56 -14.78 -0.45 -4.42
N ARG A 57 -14.82 -1.50 -5.24
CA ARG A 57 -15.89 -2.50 -5.23
C ARG A 57 -15.29 -3.87 -4.98
N GLU A 58 -16.09 -4.71 -4.35
CA GLU A 58 -15.75 -6.11 -4.17
C GLU A 58 -16.52 -6.92 -5.22
N VAL A 59 -15.79 -7.63 -6.06
CA VAL A 59 -16.34 -8.41 -7.17
C VAL A 59 -15.51 -9.65 -7.39
N GLU A 60 -16.13 -10.69 -7.92
CA GLU A 60 -15.42 -11.83 -8.46
C GLU A 60 -14.88 -11.46 -9.84
N LEU A 61 -13.58 -11.58 -10.03
CA LEU A 61 -12.89 -11.28 -11.26
C LEU A 61 -12.22 -12.54 -11.80
N SER A 62 -12.24 -12.69 -13.13
CA SER A 62 -11.29 -13.60 -13.79
C SER A 62 -9.87 -13.03 -13.66
N ASP A 63 -8.84 -13.86 -13.85
CA ASP A 63 -7.44 -13.42 -13.81
C ASP A 63 -7.19 -12.26 -14.78
N GLN A 64 -7.76 -12.31 -15.98
CA GLN A 64 -7.65 -11.24 -16.98
C GLN A 64 -8.29 -9.93 -16.52
N GLN A 65 -9.46 -10.01 -15.88
CA GLN A 65 -10.12 -8.83 -15.32
C GLN A 65 -9.35 -8.28 -14.12
N ALA A 66 -8.81 -9.14 -13.26
CA ALA A 66 -7.97 -8.72 -12.15
C ALA A 66 -6.70 -8.00 -12.66
N ALA A 67 -6.06 -8.53 -13.70
CA ALA A 67 -4.92 -7.90 -14.35
C ALA A 67 -5.29 -6.53 -14.95
N LEU A 68 -6.42 -6.42 -15.64
CA LEU A 68 -6.91 -5.15 -16.21
C LEU A 68 -7.17 -4.11 -15.11
N HIS A 69 -7.90 -4.47 -14.07
CA HIS A 69 -8.21 -3.52 -12.99
C HIS A 69 -6.96 -3.11 -12.19
N GLY A 70 -6.06 -4.05 -11.92
CA GLY A 70 -4.77 -3.74 -11.29
C GLY A 70 -3.92 -2.81 -12.14
N ALA A 71 -3.82 -3.06 -13.45
CA ALA A 71 -3.10 -2.19 -14.38
C ALA A 71 -3.70 -0.78 -14.46
N LEU A 72 -5.04 -0.65 -14.42
CA LEU A 72 -5.74 0.64 -14.36
C LEU A 72 -5.38 1.44 -13.09
N VAL A 73 -5.33 0.78 -11.93
CA VAL A 73 -4.93 1.43 -10.67
C VAL A 73 -3.47 1.89 -10.74
N VAL A 74 -2.58 1.04 -11.26
CA VAL A 74 -1.15 1.37 -11.45
C VAL A 74 -0.98 2.53 -12.42
N GLN A 75 -1.66 2.53 -13.57
CA GLN A 75 -1.61 3.63 -14.53
C GLN A 75 -1.99 4.96 -13.87
N ARG A 76 -3.15 5.01 -13.20
CA ARG A 76 -3.63 6.23 -12.51
C ARG A 76 -2.66 6.69 -11.42
N GLY A 77 -2.09 5.75 -10.65
CA GLY A 77 -1.08 6.06 -9.66
C GLY A 77 0.16 6.70 -10.28
N LEU A 78 0.68 6.15 -11.39
CA LEU A 78 1.83 6.69 -12.11
C LEU A 78 1.55 8.08 -12.72
N GLU A 79 0.35 8.29 -13.26
CA GLU A 79 -0.09 9.59 -13.79
C GLU A 79 -0.08 10.67 -12.69
N ASP A 80 -0.66 10.38 -11.52
CA ASP A 80 -0.70 11.33 -10.39
C ASP A 80 0.69 11.57 -9.78
N LEU A 81 1.55 10.54 -9.73
CA LEU A 81 2.94 10.65 -9.25
C LEU A 81 3.79 11.60 -10.10
N CYS A 82 3.43 11.87 -11.36
CA CYS A 82 4.13 12.85 -12.18
C CYS A 82 4.12 14.26 -11.57
N ASP A 83 3.05 14.59 -10.84
CA ASP A 83 2.83 15.91 -10.24
C ASP A 83 2.79 15.87 -8.70
N ALA A 84 2.91 14.69 -8.09
CA ALA A 84 2.94 14.54 -6.63
C ALA A 84 4.33 14.82 -6.07
N PRO A 85 4.47 15.69 -5.04
CA PRO A 85 5.76 15.99 -4.42
C PRO A 85 6.18 14.87 -3.43
N LEU A 86 6.25 13.63 -3.91
CA LEU A 86 6.64 12.47 -3.10
C LEU A 86 8.16 12.41 -2.95
N ALA A 87 8.65 12.09 -1.73
CA ALA A 87 10.06 11.89 -1.47
C ALA A 87 10.63 10.72 -2.31
N GLY A 88 11.88 10.83 -2.76
CA GLY A 88 12.48 9.84 -3.66
C GLY A 88 12.49 8.40 -3.09
N ALA A 89 12.69 8.24 -1.78
CA ALA A 89 12.63 6.94 -1.13
C ALA A 89 11.23 6.33 -1.18
N ASP A 90 10.18 7.13 -0.95
CA ASP A 90 8.79 6.68 -1.03
C ASP A 90 8.38 6.37 -2.45
N LEU A 91 8.78 7.23 -3.40
CA LEU A 91 8.56 6.96 -4.81
C LEU A 91 9.16 5.61 -5.24
N ALA A 92 10.38 5.31 -4.79
CA ALA A 92 11.03 4.03 -5.08
C ALA A 92 10.23 2.83 -4.56
N LEU A 93 9.74 2.91 -3.32
CA LEU A 93 8.96 1.85 -2.70
C LEU A 93 7.60 1.67 -3.37
N GLU A 94 6.91 2.76 -3.69
CA GLU A 94 5.60 2.70 -4.34
C GLU A 94 5.71 2.14 -5.76
N VAL A 95 6.68 2.61 -6.54
CA VAL A 95 6.92 2.11 -7.91
C VAL A 95 7.36 0.64 -7.90
N ALA A 96 8.16 0.20 -6.91
CA ALA A 96 8.52 -1.20 -6.76
C ALA A 96 7.30 -2.08 -6.50
N ALA A 97 6.39 -1.65 -5.61
CA ALA A 97 5.15 -2.37 -5.33
C ALA A 97 4.18 -2.35 -6.53
N MET A 98 4.07 -1.24 -7.27
CA MET A 98 3.30 -1.18 -8.52
C MET A 98 3.85 -2.15 -9.57
N ARG A 99 5.19 -2.19 -9.73
CA ARG A 99 5.84 -3.15 -10.63
C ARG A 99 5.51 -4.58 -10.25
N GLN A 100 5.63 -4.92 -8.95
CA GLN A 100 5.31 -6.26 -8.46
C GLN A 100 3.84 -6.61 -8.72
N SER A 101 2.91 -5.66 -8.49
CA SER A 101 1.48 -5.89 -8.78
C SER A 101 1.23 -6.25 -10.24
N VAL A 102 1.89 -5.56 -11.18
CA VAL A 102 1.76 -5.88 -12.60
C VAL A 102 2.31 -7.27 -12.91
N LEU A 103 3.48 -7.63 -12.38
CA LEU A 103 4.08 -8.95 -12.62
C LEU A 103 3.17 -10.07 -12.09
N ASP A 104 2.68 -9.95 -10.86
CA ASP A 104 1.86 -10.98 -10.23
C ASP A 104 0.51 -11.14 -10.95
N LEU A 105 -0.14 -10.03 -11.28
CA LEU A 105 -1.46 -10.06 -11.92
C LEU A 105 -1.42 -10.48 -13.40
N THR A 106 -0.30 -10.27 -14.09
CA THR A 106 -0.14 -10.69 -15.49
C THR A 106 0.55 -12.03 -15.66
N GLY A 107 1.13 -12.58 -14.59
CA GLY A 107 1.96 -13.80 -14.67
C GLY A 107 3.28 -13.58 -15.42
N ALA A 108 3.70 -12.34 -15.62
CA ALA A 108 4.92 -12.02 -16.36
C ALA A 108 6.17 -12.36 -15.55
N ALA A 109 7.13 -13.05 -16.15
CA ALA A 109 8.40 -13.35 -15.50
C ALA A 109 9.24 -12.09 -15.25
N PRO A 110 9.88 -11.94 -14.06
CA PRO A 110 10.86 -10.88 -13.85
C PRO A 110 12.03 -11.03 -14.83
N GLY A 111 12.38 -9.98 -15.56
CA GLY A 111 13.56 -9.98 -16.43
C GLY A 111 13.30 -9.97 -17.93
N THR A 112 12.06 -9.89 -18.36
CA THR A 112 11.76 -9.58 -19.77
C THR A 112 12.34 -8.20 -20.09
N GLU A 113 13.37 -8.14 -20.92
CA GLU A 113 13.94 -6.86 -21.35
C GLU A 113 12.86 -6.00 -22.00
N PRO A 114 12.74 -4.72 -21.62
CA PRO A 114 11.81 -3.84 -22.28
C PRO A 114 12.21 -3.74 -23.77
N GLY A 115 11.25 -3.96 -24.65
CA GLY A 115 11.41 -3.63 -26.07
C GLY A 115 11.79 -2.16 -26.28
N PRO A 116 12.13 -1.75 -27.51
CA PRO A 116 12.46 -0.38 -27.81
C PRO A 116 11.35 0.55 -27.31
N MET A 117 11.76 1.53 -26.49
CA MET A 117 10.86 2.42 -25.80
C MET A 117 10.24 3.43 -26.77
N PRO A 118 8.92 3.60 -26.81
CA PRO A 118 8.32 4.68 -27.57
C PRO A 118 8.78 6.05 -27.03
N GLU A 119 9.03 7.00 -27.92
CA GLU A 119 9.30 8.37 -27.49
C GLU A 119 8.12 8.91 -26.67
N PRO A 120 8.39 9.56 -25.51
CA PRO A 120 7.32 10.11 -24.69
C PRO A 120 6.56 11.17 -25.47
N ALA A 121 5.25 10.96 -25.65
CA ALA A 121 4.40 11.98 -26.22
C ALA A 121 4.47 13.23 -25.31
N VAL A 122 4.84 14.36 -25.88
CA VAL A 122 4.78 15.65 -25.18
C VAL A 122 3.31 16.00 -25.02
N PRO A 123 2.76 16.05 -23.79
CA PRO A 123 1.36 16.39 -23.64
C PRO A 123 1.13 17.82 -24.13
N GLU A 124 0.11 18.01 -24.93
CA GLU A 124 -0.39 19.33 -25.24
C GLU A 124 -0.73 20.07 -23.94
N PRO A 125 -0.41 21.36 -23.78
CA PRO A 125 -0.76 22.13 -22.61
C PRO A 125 -2.27 22.29 -22.52
N GLY A 126 -2.95 21.31 -21.95
CA GLY A 126 -4.36 21.37 -21.60
C GLY A 126 -4.63 22.35 -20.45
N ALA A 127 -5.86 22.82 -20.33
CA ALA A 127 -6.27 23.64 -19.20
C ALA A 127 -5.99 22.85 -17.89
N ARG A 128 -5.14 23.39 -17.01
CA ARG A 128 -4.87 22.78 -15.71
C ARG A 128 -6.15 22.71 -14.90
N ALA A 129 -6.48 21.51 -14.40
CA ALA A 129 -7.57 21.35 -13.45
C ALA A 129 -7.33 22.21 -12.19
N PRO A 130 -8.40 22.70 -11.53
CA PRO A 130 -8.27 23.40 -10.25
C PRO A 130 -7.47 22.54 -9.26
N LEU A 131 -6.53 23.14 -8.50
CA LEU A 131 -5.67 22.43 -7.55
C LEU A 131 -6.45 21.58 -6.55
N GLU A 132 -7.61 22.05 -6.11
CA GLU A 132 -8.48 21.33 -5.17
C GLU A 132 -9.02 20.03 -5.75
N SER A 133 -9.33 19.98 -7.04
CA SER A 133 -9.75 18.74 -7.70
C SER A 133 -8.59 17.76 -7.86
N VAL A 134 -7.37 18.26 -8.10
CA VAL A 134 -6.15 17.44 -8.12
C VAL A 134 -5.89 16.82 -6.76
N TRP A 135 -5.99 17.60 -5.68
CA TRP A 135 -5.78 17.09 -4.31
C TRP A 135 -6.84 16.07 -3.90
N SER A 136 -8.11 16.30 -4.25
CA SER A 136 -9.18 15.33 -3.99
C SER A 136 -8.97 14.02 -4.76
N ALA A 137 -8.55 14.11 -6.02
CA ALA A 137 -8.23 12.94 -6.84
C ALA A 137 -7.03 12.17 -6.25
N ARG A 138 -5.98 12.87 -5.86
CA ARG A 138 -4.77 12.28 -5.23
C ARG A 138 -5.10 11.50 -3.97
N TRP A 139 -5.94 12.07 -3.11
CA TRP A 139 -6.42 11.38 -1.91
C TRP A 139 -7.06 10.04 -2.25
N LEU A 140 -7.94 10.00 -3.26
CA LEU A 140 -8.60 8.77 -3.69
C LEU A 140 -7.64 7.80 -4.38
N ILE A 141 -6.81 8.29 -5.30
CA ILE A 141 -5.86 7.46 -6.07
C ILE A 141 -4.87 6.77 -5.13
N GLY A 142 -4.24 7.50 -4.22
CA GLY A 142 -3.30 6.92 -3.26
C GLY A 142 -3.94 5.84 -2.38
N HIS A 143 -5.21 6.03 -1.97
CA HIS A 143 -5.95 4.98 -1.25
C HIS A 143 -6.27 3.77 -2.14
N GLN A 144 -6.61 3.96 -3.42
CA GLN A 144 -6.84 2.85 -4.35
C GLN A 144 -5.56 2.04 -4.57
N VAL A 145 -4.41 2.71 -4.74
CA VAL A 145 -3.09 2.07 -4.80
C VAL A 145 -2.79 1.30 -3.52
N HIS A 146 -3.03 1.90 -2.36
CA HIS A 146 -2.86 1.23 -1.06
C HIS A 146 -3.76 -0.01 -0.92
N VAL A 147 -5.02 0.04 -1.39
CA VAL A 147 -5.92 -1.12 -1.39
C VAL A 147 -5.39 -2.22 -2.29
N LEU A 148 -4.91 -1.89 -3.51
CA LEU A 148 -4.29 -2.87 -4.42
C LEU A 148 -3.12 -3.57 -3.73
N PHE A 149 -2.21 -2.83 -3.11
CA PHE A 149 -1.06 -3.43 -2.40
C PHE A 149 -1.49 -4.32 -1.24
N ASN A 150 -2.53 -3.93 -0.47
CA ASN A 150 -3.06 -4.77 0.61
C ASN A 150 -3.64 -6.09 0.10
N VAL A 151 -4.34 -6.08 -1.03
CA VAL A 151 -4.90 -7.29 -1.64
C VAL A 151 -3.77 -8.20 -2.15
N CYS A 152 -2.81 -7.65 -2.89
CA CYS A 152 -1.65 -8.41 -3.40
C CYS A 152 -0.81 -8.98 -2.24
N ALA A 153 -0.55 -8.20 -1.20
CA ALA A 153 0.15 -8.67 0.00
C ALA A 153 -0.61 -9.80 0.71
N ALA A 154 -1.94 -9.68 0.82
CA ALA A 154 -2.77 -10.72 1.43
C ALA A 154 -2.67 -12.05 0.67
N VAL A 155 -2.71 -12.01 -0.67
CA VAL A 155 -2.54 -13.19 -1.53
C VAL A 155 -1.15 -13.78 -1.35
N ALA A 156 -0.09 -12.96 -1.45
CA ALA A 156 1.29 -13.43 -1.33
C ALA A 156 1.56 -14.07 0.05
N VAL A 157 1.08 -13.46 1.14
CA VAL A 157 1.22 -14.02 2.50
C VAL A 157 0.41 -15.32 2.67
N ALA A 158 -0.81 -15.38 2.14
CA ALA A 158 -1.64 -16.59 2.21
C ALA A 158 -1.01 -17.74 1.41
N ASP A 159 -0.46 -17.45 0.23
CA ASP A 159 0.28 -18.42 -0.58
C ASP A 159 1.54 -18.91 0.14
N ALA A 160 2.32 -18.01 0.76
CA ALA A 160 3.47 -18.39 1.57
C ALA A 160 3.08 -19.37 2.69
N ALA A 161 2.01 -19.07 3.42
CA ALA A 161 1.50 -19.93 4.48
C ALA A 161 1.02 -21.31 3.94
N ARG A 162 0.42 -21.36 2.75
CA ARG A 162 0.04 -22.60 2.06
C ARG A 162 1.27 -23.42 1.67
N HIS A 163 2.27 -22.82 1.00
CA HIS A 163 3.50 -23.51 0.60
C HIS A 163 4.25 -24.07 1.80
N LEU A 164 4.26 -23.35 2.94
CA LEU A 164 4.86 -23.86 4.19
C LEU A 164 4.13 -25.09 4.75
N ARG A 165 2.81 -25.19 4.58
CA ARG A 165 2.06 -26.41 4.97
C ARG A 165 2.34 -27.58 4.03
N ASP A 166 2.66 -27.29 2.78
CA ASP A 166 2.99 -28.26 1.74
C ASP A 166 4.50 -28.61 1.74
N ASP A 167 5.28 -28.13 2.74
CA ASP A 167 6.74 -28.30 2.87
C ASP A 167 7.54 -27.70 1.69
N ASP A 168 6.95 -26.79 0.90
CA ASP A 168 7.59 -26.10 -0.22
C ASP A 168 8.21 -24.78 0.26
N THR A 169 9.38 -24.88 0.88
CA THR A 169 10.07 -23.72 1.47
C THR A 169 10.53 -22.70 0.41
N ASP A 170 10.97 -23.15 -0.76
CA ASP A 170 11.49 -22.25 -1.79
C ASP A 170 10.38 -21.37 -2.35
N ALA A 171 9.22 -21.93 -2.65
CA ALA A 171 8.07 -21.15 -3.07
C ALA A 171 7.58 -20.20 -1.94
N ALA A 172 7.61 -20.65 -0.69
CA ALA A 172 7.25 -19.80 0.46
C ALA A 172 8.19 -18.58 0.60
N LEU A 173 9.51 -18.79 0.44
CA LEU A 173 10.49 -17.70 0.47
C LEU A 173 10.24 -16.66 -0.62
N LEU A 174 9.94 -17.11 -1.84
CA LEU A 174 9.60 -16.21 -2.95
C LEU A 174 8.36 -15.37 -2.58
N ARG A 175 7.29 -16.01 -2.10
CA ARG A 175 6.05 -15.31 -1.72
C ARG A 175 6.24 -14.35 -0.55
N LEU A 176 7.08 -14.67 0.45
CA LEU A 176 7.43 -13.76 1.53
C LEU A 176 8.20 -12.54 1.04
N ALA A 177 9.11 -12.72 0.08
CA ALA A 177 9.84 -11.61 -0.53
C ALA A 177 8.89 -10.66 -1.28
N GLU A 178 7.97 -11.18 -2.09
CA GLU A 178 6.95 -10.41 -2.80
C GLU A 178 6.02 -9.67 -1.82
N ALA A 179 5.52 -10.35 -0.78
CA ALA A 179 4.73 -9.74 0.27
C ALA A 179 5.45 -8.57 0.93
N THR A 180 6.76 -8.71 1.18
CA THR A 180 7.60 -7.65 1.76
C THR A 180 7.69 -6.43 0.86
N VAL A 181 7.75 -6.60 -0.47
CA VAL A 181 7.71 -5.47 -1.43
C VAL A 181 6.41 -4.69 -1.27
N TYR A 182 5.28 -5.38 -1.22
CA TYR A 182 3.97 -4.74 -1.04
C TYR A 182 3.85 -4.00 0.29
N VAL A 183 4.25 -4.64 1.39
CA VAL A 183 4.14 -4.05 2.73
C VAL A 183 5.03 -2.81 2.86
N ARG A 184 6.21 -2.80 2.22
CA ARG A 184 7.05 -1.60 2.12
C ARG A 184 6.41 -0.50 1.26
N GLY A 185 5.55 -0.85 0.31
CA GLY A 185 4.76 0.07 -0.49
C GLY A 185 3.60 0.73 0.26
N PHE A 186 3.07 0.13 1.35
CA PHE A 186 1.92 0.66 2.08
C PHE A 186 2.13 2.10 2.57
N PRO A 187 3.18 2.41 3.35
CA PRO A 187 3.41 3.76 3.81
C PRO A 187 3.72 4.74 2.68
N ALA A 188 4.30 4.26 1.57
CA ALA A 188 4.57 5.10 0.41
C ALA A 188 3.27 5.55 -0.28
N ALA A 189 2.33 4.63 -0.55
CA ALA A 189 1.02 4.95 -1.11
C ALA A 189 0.19 5.86 -0.18
N MET A 190 0.29 5.66 1.14
CA MET A 190 -0.37 6.56 2.10
C MET A 190 0.27 7.94 2.14
N ASN A 191 1.59 8.04 2.03
CA ASN A 191 2.28 9.32 1.90
C ASN A 191 1.94 10.00 0.57
N HIS A 192 1.82 9.25 -0.53
CA HIS A 192 1.33 9.75 -1.81
C HIS A 192 -0.05 10.41 -1.65
N ALA A 193 -1.03 9.70 -1.08
CA ALA A 193 -2.34 10.27 -0.75
C ALA A 193 -2.24 11.52 0.13
N GLY A 194 -1.28 11.55 1.06
CA GLY A 194 -1.02 12.64 1.98
C GLY A 194 -0.21 13.82 1.41
N THR A 195 0.25 13.78 0.14
CA THR A 195 0.93 14.91 -0.50
C THR A 195 -0.06 16.02 -0.92
N ILE A 196 -0.93 16.40 0.01
CA ILE A 196 -1.93 17.46 -0.10
C ILE A 196 -1.75 18.43 1.07
N PRO A 197 -2.14 19.71 0.96
CA PRO A 197 -2.05 20.62 2.09
C PRO A 197 -2.89 20.15 3.28
N ALA A 198 -2.32 20.19 4.48
CA ALA A 198 -3.02 19.77 5.71
C ALA A 198 -4.30 20.60 5.94
N ASP A 199 -4.27 21.90 5.65
CA ASP A 199 -5.44 22.77 5.75
C ASP A 199 -6.56 22.35 4.80
N TYR A 200 -6.21 21.97 3.56
CA TYR A 200 -7.18 21.43 2.62
C TYR A 200 -7.76 20.09 3.10
N TYR A 201 -6.91 19.19 3.59
CA TYR A 201 -7.36 17.94 4.19
C TYR A 201 -8.38 18.20 5.30
N LEU A 202 -8.09 19.10 6.23
CA LEU A 202 -8.95 19.42 7.36
C LEU A 202 -10.25 20.10 6.94
N ALA A 203 -10.19 21.03 5.99
CA ALA A 203 -11.33 21.84 5.57
C ALA A 203 -12.27 21.11 4.61
N ALA A 204 -11.73 20.33 3.69
CA ALA A 204 -12.48 19.68 2.62
C ALA A 204 -12.58 18.16 2.83
N ILE A 205 -11.47 17.43 2.75
CA ILE A 205 -11.48 15.96 2.70
C ILE A 205 -11.99 15.35 4.01
N ARG A 206 -11.45 15.77 5.15
CA ARG A 206 -11.83 15.20 6.44
C ARG A 206 -13.33 15.31 6.73
N ARG A 207 -13.97 16.39 6.29
CA ARG A 207 -15.41 16.60 6.49
C ARG A 207 -16.26 15.63 5.69
N THR A 208 -15.78 15.20 4.51
CA THR A 208 -16.49 14.22 3.66
C THR A 208 -16.37 12.79 4.16
N MET A 209 -15.48 12.53 5.13
CA MET A 209 -15.26 11.20 5.72
C MET A 209 -16.07 10.93 6.99
N ALA A 210 -16.99 11.82 7.36
CA ALA A 210 -17.80 11.70 8.57
C ALA A 210 -19.24 12.20 8.31
N PRO A 211 -20.20 11.85 9.18
CA PRO A 211 -21.55 12.39 9.10
C PRO A 211 -21.57 13.93 9.06
N PRO A 212 -22.45 14.58 8.27
CA PRO A 212 -23.53 13.96 7.49
C PRO A 212 -23.13 13.44 6.09
N SER A 213 -21.87 13.61 5.66
CA SER A 213 -21.43 13.23 4.31
C SER A 213 -21.33 11.71 4.13
N THR A 214 -21.13 10.97 5.21
CA THR A 214 -21.14 9.50 5.27
C THR A 214 -21.96 9.05 6.46
N ASP A 215 -22.57 7.86 6.39
CA ASP A 215 -23.41 7.34 7.47
C ASP A 215 -22.61 7.04 8.75
N ILE A 216 -21.34 6.66 8.58
CA ILE A 216 -20.41 6.35 9.67
C ILE A 216 -19.07 7.03 9.44
N PRO A 217 -18.32 7.33 10.49
CA PRO A 217 -16.94 7.82 10.34
C PRO A 217 -16.05 6.80 9.64
N LEU A 218 -15.32 7.23 8.62
CA LEU A 218 -14.44 6.34 7.85
C LEU A 218 -13.10 6.10 8.55
N SER A 219 -12.62 4.87 8.41
CA SER A 219 -11.33 4.42 8.92
C SER A 219 -10.70 3.42 7.96
N GLY A 220 -9.38 3.46 7.80
CA GLY A 220 -8.64 2.48 7.00
C GLY A 220 -8.86 1.02 7.42
N ARG A 221 -9.24 0.78 8.68
CA ARG A 221 -9.58 -0.57 9.20
C ARG A 221 -10.86 -1.17 8.60
N GLN A 222 -11.68 -0.36 7.94
CA GLN A 222 -12.94 -0.82 7.33
C GLN A 222 -12.68 -1.45 5.96
N HIS A 223 -11.54 -1.13 5.31
CA HIS A 223 -11.18 -1.72 4.04
C HIS A 223 -11.00 -3.23 4.13
N ARG A 224 -11.65 -3.96 3.22
CA ARG A 224 -11.53 -5.42 3.17
C ARG A 224 -10.11 -5.86 2.87
N GLY A 225 -9.39 -5.20 1.96
CA GLY A 225 -7.99 -5.50 1.68
C GLY A 225 -7.12 -5.51 2.94
N TYR A 226 -7.27 -4.51 3.81
CA TYR A 226 -6.60 -4.49 5.12
C TYR A 226 -6.98 -5.69 6.00
N LYS A 227 -8.29 -6.03 6.07
CA LYS A 227 -8.76 -7.19 6.87
C LYS A 227 -8.21 -8.51 6.34
N LEU A 228 -8.18 -8.68 5.02
CA LEU A 228 -7.61 -9.87 4.37
C LEU A 228 -6.11 -9.99 4.68
N PHE A 229 -5.35 -8.90 4.53
CA PHE A 229 -3.93 -8.90 4.88
C PHE A 229 -3.70 -9.25 6.36
N ARG A 230 -4.47 -8.67 7.29
CA ARG A 230 -4.36 -9.01 8.73
C ARG A 230 -4.70 -10.48 9.01
N ALA A 231 -5.68 -11.04 8.33
CA ALA A 231 -6.04 -12.45 8.45
C ALA A 231 -4.91 -13.37 7.91
N ALA A 232 -4.35 -13.05 6.74
CA ALA A 232 -3.23 -13.79 6.16
C ALA A 232 -1.97 -13.73 7.07
N MET A 233 -1.65 -12.56 7.62
CA MET A 233 -0.54 -12.42 8.59
C MET A 233 -0.76 -13.27 9.85
N LYS A 234 -1.97 -13.29 10.40
CA LYS A 234 -2.30 -14.13 11.54
C LYS A 234 -2.13 -15.62 11.20
N ASP A 235 -2.56 -16.03 10.02
CA ASP A 235 -2.42 -17.41 9.54
C ASP A 235 -0.94 -17.80 9.38
N LEU A 236 -0.14 -16.95 8.75
CA LEU A 236 1.32 -17.14 8.61
C LEU A 236 2.00 -17.33 9.97
N LEU A 237 1.65 -16.53 10.97
CA LEU A 237 2.22 -16.63 12.31
C LEU A 237 1.73 -17.89 13.07
N THR A 238 0.63 -18.49 12.65
CA THR A 238 0.18 -19.79 13.15
C THR A 238 1.01 -20.93 12.55
N VAL A 239 1.43 -20.78 11.29
CA VAL A 239 2.29 -21.76 10.59
C VAL A 239 3.76 -21.63 11.02
N LEU A 240 4.23 -20.42 11.29
CA LEU A 240 5.59 -20.11 11.72
C LEU A 240 5.60 -19.47 13.13
N PRO A 241 5.26 -20.20 14.21
CA PRO A 241 5.16 -19.64 15.54
C PRO A 241 6.50 -19.55 16.29
N GLN A 242 7.57 -20.16 15.74
CA GLN A 242 8.87 -20.25 16.40
C GLN A 242 9.48 -18.87 16.64
N SER A 243 10.24 -18.70 17.75
CA SER A 243 11.03 -17.49 17.95
C SER A 243 12.03 -17.31 16.78
N TYR A 244 12.59 -16.10 16.67
CA TYR A 244 13.58 -15.83 15.63
C TYR A 244 14.76 -16.80 15.73
N GLU A 245 15.32 -17.01 16.92
CA GLU A 245 16.45 -17.88 17.17
C GLU A 245 16.14 -19.36 16.88
N GLN A 246 14.94 -19.82 17.26
CA GLN A 246 14.50 -21.18 16.95
C GLN A 246 14.37 -21.41 15.45
N LEU A 247 13.86 -20.41 14.73
CA LEU A 247 13.69 -20.51 13.29
C LEU A 247 15.05 -20.40 12.56
N VAL A 248 15.96 -19.52 12.99
CA VAL A 248 17.32 -19.42 12.45
C VAL A 248 18.07 -20.75 12.58
N ALA A 249 17.93 -21.44 13.72
CA ALA A 249 18.57 -22.73 13.94
C ALA A 249 18.08 -23.82 12.98
N ARG A 250 16.88 -23.71 12.42
CA ARG A 250 16.27 -24.67 11.48
C ARG A 250 16.39 -24.25 10.02
N ASN A 251 16.09 -22.99 9.73
CA ASN A 251 16.10 -22.40 8.41
C ASN A 251 16.36 -20.88 8.53
N PRO A 252 17.64 -20.44 8.40
CA PRO A 252 18.00 -19.04 8.55
C PRO A 252 17.37 -18.14 7.47
N GLU A 253 17.22 -18.62 6.23
CA GLU A 253 16.62 -17.83 5.14
C GLU A 253 15.14 -17.54 5.43
N LEU A 254 14.42 -18.52 5.95
CA LEU A 254 13.01 -18.35 6.31
C LEU A 254 12.85 -17.40 7.51
N ALA A 255 13.79 -17.43 8.47
CA ALA A 255 13.80 -16.53 9.60
C ALA A 255 13.99 -15.08 9.15
N GLU A 256 14.95 -14.83 8.25
CA GLU A 256 15.21 -13.50 7.67
C GLU A 256 14.01 -13.02 6.82
N ALA A 257 13.44 -13.88 5.97
CA ALA A 257 12.29 -13.50 5.12
C ALA A 257 11.05 -13.13 5.96
N ARG A 258 10.71 -13.94 6.99
CA ARG A 258 9.64 -13.62 7.94
C ARG A 258 9.97 -12.33 8.71
N GLY A 259 11.19 -12.19 9.20
CA GLY A 259 11.65 -11.01 9.92
C GLY A 259 11.48 -9.74 9.08
N ALA A 260 11.94 -9.75 7.85
CA ALA A 260 11.83 -8.62 6.92
C ALA A 260 10.37 -8.19 6.67
N LEU A 261 9.45 -9.15 6.53
CA LEU A 261 8.02 -8.88 6.37
C LEU A 261 7.43 -8.23 7.64
N LEU A 262 7.73 -8.77 8.82
CA LEU A 262 7.21 -8.26 10.10
C LEU A 262 7.77 -6.86 10.42
N GLU A 263 9.05 -6.62 10.15
CA GLU A 263 9.67 -5.30 10.29
C GLU A 263 9.04 -4.28 9.35
N ALA A 264 8.80 -4.64 8.09
CA ALA A 264 8.11 -3.77 7.14
C ALA A 264 6.72 -3.36 7.64
N ASP A 265 5.99 -4.28 8.28
CA ASP A 265 4.67 -4.01 8.86
C ASP A 265 4.73 -3.12 10.12
N ILE A 266 5.81 -3.19 10.91
CA ILE A 266 6.06 -2.25 12.03
C ILE A 266 6.38 -0.85 11.47
N VAL A 267 7.22 -0.78 10.43
CA VAL A 267 7.60 0.48 9.77
C VAL A 267 6.37 1.16 9.16
N ASP A 268 5.46 0.39 8.53
CA ASP A 268 4.18 0.93 8.06
C ASP A 268 3.39 1.60 9.19
N ALA A 269 3.25 0.93 10.33
CA ALA A 269 2.54 1.48 11.47
C ALA A 269 3.21 2.76 12.02
N GLU A 270 4.55 2.83 12.08
CA GLU A 270 5.30 4.00 12.53
C GLU A 270 5.13 5.18 11.58
N ARG A 271 5.24 4.93 10.29
CA ARG A 271 5.08 5.96 9.26
C ARG A 271 3.65 6.51 9.22
N HIS A 272 2.66 5.65 9.50
CA HIS A 272 1.28 6.09 9.64
C HIS A 272 1.08 7.05 10.83
N VAL A 273 1.79 6.84 11.95
CA VAL A 273 1.83 7.80 13.09
C VAL A 273 2.36 9.16 12.62
N THR A 274 3.47 9.17 11.89
CA THR A 274 4.09 10.40 11.37
C THR A 274 3.17 11.14 10.40
N LEU A 275 2.56 10.43 9.46
CA LEU A 275 1.61 11.00 8.50
C LEU A 275 0.38 11.58 9.23
N ALA A 276 -0.19 10.84 10.17
CA ALA A 276 -1.33 11.33 10.94
C ALA A 276 -0.98 12.61 11.71
N TYR A 277 0.23 12.67 12.30
CA TYR A 277 0.68 13.89 12.97
C TYR A 277 0.78 15.08 12.01
N SER A 278 1.34 14.89 10.82
CA SER A 278 1.47 15.97 9.82
C SER A 278 0.12 16.48 9.32
N MET A 279 -0.90 15.60 9.24
CA MET A 279 -2.21 15.93 8.67
C MET A 279 -3.22 16.46 9.70
N VAL A 280 -3.22 15.91 10.92
CA VAL A 280 -4.24 16.23 11.94
C VAL A 280 -3.65 16.75 13.25
N HIS A 281 -2.33 16.76 13.39
CA HIS A 281 -1.62 17.12 14.62
C HIS A 281 -2.16 16.32 15.82
N LEU A 282 -2.49 16.99 16.91
CA LEU A 282 -3.03 16.36 18.12
C LEU A 282 -4.57 16.30 18.15
N ARG A 283 -5.24 16.40 16.99
CA ARG A 283 -6.71 16.27 16.92
C ARG A 283 -7.13 14.80 17.04
N ARG A 284 -8.38 14.60 17.44
CA ARG A 284 -8.98 13.26 17.47
C ARG A 284 -9.14 12.70 16.07
N SER A 285 -9.00 11.38 15.93
CA SER A 285 -9.38 10.68 14.70
C SER A 285 -10.90 10.79 14.48
N ILE A 286 -11.34 10.79 13.21
CA ILE A 286 -12.76 10.83 12.87
C ILE A 286 -13.48 9.61 13.44
N ALA A 287 -12.86 8.44 13.36
CA ALA A 287 -13.43 7.17 13.79
C ALA A 287 -13.05 6.77 15.23
N GLN A 288 -12.48 7.70 16.01
CA GLN A 288 -12.03 7.43 17.37
C GLN A 288 -13.21 7.36 18.34
N ARG A 289 -13.24 6.31 19.16
CA ARG A 289 -14.28 6.15 20.21
C ARG A 289 -14.13 7.20 21.31
N PRO A 290 -15.22 7.64 21.97
CA PRO A 290 -15.16 8.59 23.07
C PRO A 290 -14.23 8.16 24.22
N GLU A 291 -14.17 6.86 24.52
CA GLU A 291 -13.37 6.26 25.59
C GLU A 291 -11.92 5.94 25.14
N GLY A 292 -11.58 6.26 23.89
CA GLY A 292 -10.23 6.02 23.33
C GLY A 292 -9.21 7.09 23.78
N PRO A 293 -7.94 6.95 23.37
CA PRO A 293 -6.89 7.93 23.61
C PRO A 293 -7.28 9.36 23.20
N ASP A 294 -6.66 10.38 23.77
CA ASP A 294 -7.04 11.78 23.58
C ASP A 294 -6.95 12.27 22.13
N ASN A 295 -6.09 11.65 21.32
CA ASN A 295 -5.89 12.05 19.93
C ASN A 295 -5.51 10.86 19.01
N ALA A 296 -5.59 11.09 17.69
CA ALA A 296 -5.32 10.09 16.67
C ALA A 296 -3.89 9.52 16.76
N VAL A 297 -2.92 10.35 17.06
CA VAL A 297 -1.50 9.96 17.16
C VAL A 297 -1.30 8.99 18.32
N ALA A 298 -1.91 9.25 19.48
CA ALA A 298 -1.84 8.36 20.64
C ALA A 298 -2.47 6.99 20.34
N GLU A 299 -3.62 6.96 19.65
CA GLU A 299 -4.26 5.71 19.22
C GLU A 299 -3.36 4.90 18.27
N LEU A 300 -2.76 5.55 17.27
CA LEU A 300 -1.87 4.91 16.32
C LEU A 300 -0.58 4.41 16.97
N ARG A 301 0.00 5.18 17.91
CA ARG A 301 1.15 4.75 18.71
C ARG A 301 0.83 3.50 19.52
N LEU A 302 -0.34 3.46 20.18
CA LEU A 302 -0.77 2.27 20.91
C LEU A 302 -0.93 1.05 20.00
N MET A 303 -1.48 1.24 18.81
CA MET A 303 -1.58 0.18 17.80
C MET A 303 -0.21 -0.31 17.36
N ARG A 304 0.72 0.59 17.07
CA ARG A 304 2.12 0.28 16.72
C ARG A 304 2.82 -0.49 17.84
N HIS A 305 2.68 -0.08 19.10
CA HIS A 305 3.29 -0.76 20.24
C HIS A 305 2.74 -2.18 20.42
N ARG A 306 1.43 -2.38 20.27
CA ARG A 306 0.82 -3.71 20.34
C ARG A 306 1.38 -4.63 19.25
N ARG A 307 1.55 -4.10 18.04
CA ARG A 307 2.12 -4.85 16.91
C ARG A 307 3.59 -5.20 17.16
N ALA A 308 4.40 -4.24 17.58
CA ALA A 308 5.80 -4.47 17.92
C ALA A 308 5.96 -5.51 19.03
N ALA A 309 5.15 -5.44 20.10
CA ALA A 309 5.16 -6.43 21.18
C ALA A 309 4.79 -7.84 20.71
N GLN A 310 3.83 -7.95 19.78
CA GLN A 310 3.46 -9.23 19.18
C GLN A 310 4.60 -9.83 18.34
N TYR A 311 5.35 -9.01 17.62
CA TYR A 311 6.39 -9.44 16.69
C TYR A 311 7.77 -9.58 17.35
N ALA A 312 7.99 -8.96 18.51
CA ALA A 312 9.30 -8.94 19.17
C ALA A 312 9.99 -10.30 19.28
N PRO A 313 9.34 -11.39 19.69
CA PRO A 313 9.98 -12.71 19.77
C PRO A 313 10.24 -13.34 18.39
N LEU A 314 9.71 -12.77 17.32
CA LEU A 314 9.69 -13.34 15.96
C LEU A 314 10.68 -12.69 15.01
N ILE A 315 11.26 -11.54 15.39
CA ILE A 315 12.20 -10.75 14.58
C ILE A 315 13.54 -10.61 15.28
N ARG A 316 14.58 -10.39 14.49
CA ARG A 316 15.92 -10.12 15.01
C ARG A 316 15.91 -8.82 15.81
N PHE A 317 16.54 -8.82 16.98
CA PHE A 317 16.59 -7.65 17.88
C PHE A 317 15.20 -7.10 18.30
N GLY A 318 14.19 -7.95 18.32
CA GLY A 318 12.82 -7.53 18.65
C GLY A 318 12.67 -6.84 20.00
N ASP A 319 13.49 -7.20 21.00
CA ASP A 319 13.50 -6.56 22.31
C ASP A 319 13.87 -5.07 22.25
N HIS A 320 14.66 -4.64 21.28
CA HIS A 320 15.00 -3.22 21.07
C HIS A 320 13.76 -2.39 20.70
N TYR A 321 12.86 -2.94 19.86
CA TYR A 321 11.60 -2.27 19.51
C TYR A 321 10.67 -2.08 20.70
N ILE A 322 10.70 -3.01 21.68
CA ILE A 322 9.93 -2.90 22.91
C ILE A 322 10.59 -1.89 23.87
N ALA A 323 11.89 -1.92 24.03
CA ALA A 323 12.63 -1.02 24.91
C ALA A 323 12.39 0.45 24.53
N ASP A 324 12.49 0.78 23.25
CA ASP A 324 12.22 2.12 22.72
C ASP A 324 10.76 2.55 22.94
N ALA A 325 9.82 1.62 22.78
CA ALA A 325 8.41 1.86 23.01
C ALA A 325 8.12 2.17 24.49
N VAL A 326 8.73 1.42 25.42
CA VAL A 326 8.56 1.63 26.87
C VAL A 326 9.24 2.91 27.32
N ALA A 327 10.41 3.25 26.78
CA ALA A 327 11.10 4.51 27.07
C ALA A 327 10.26 5.72 26.64
N GLY A 328 9.65 5.66 25.44
CA GLY A 328 8.75 6.70 24.94
C GLY A 328 7.47 6.89 25.77
N LEU A 329 6.95 5.83 26.38
CA LEU A 329 5.77 5.90 27.27
C LEU A 329 6.07 6.48 28.66
N ARG A 330 7.33 6.44 29.10
CA ARG A 330 7.75 7.02 30.40
C ARG A 330 7.98 8.53 30.36
N HIS A 331 8.07 9.11 29.16
CA HIS A 331 8.31 10.53 28.93
C HIS A 331 7.12 11.26 28.31
N SER A 332 6.00 10.60 28.14
CA SER A 332 4.71 11.18 27.72
C SER A 332 3.72 11.25 28.87
#